data_797ecddead6f95e22e7ff482a56b51c9
#
_entry.id   797ecddead6f95e22e7ff482a56b51c9
#
_cell.length_a   1.000
_cell.length_b   1.000
_cell.length_c   1.000
_cell.angle_alpha   90.00
_cell.angle_beta   90.00
_cell.angle_gamma   90.00
#
_symmetry.space_group_name_H-M   'P 1'
#
loop_
_entity.id
_entity.type
_entity.pdbx_description
1 polymer ?
#
loop_
_entity_poly.entity_id
_entity_poly.type
_entity_poly.pdbx_seq_one_letter_code
_entity_poly.pdbx_strand_id
1 'polypeptide(L)'
;QNGNIIYMGTRLHGLWRSTDKGRSWARVASFPNVSEKLNPVDRAAWGNRGSGIVCVAYDAQGTRDERGTRDIYVAVSLMGRENLFVSHDYGESWQPVGGQPMQYRPTHMVLTGDGQLVLTYGDTPGPSQMGDGGVWKYDTRKGKWTDISPVRLPGGEKAGFGYAAVSVDSRNPKHLIASTHSLGGKHGYKSDEMFRTTDGGKSWKPIFKTGYEYDYSKAP
;
A
#
# COMPACT_ATOMS: atom_id res chain seq x y z
N GLN A 1 7.45 3.59 19.32
CA GLN A 1 7.96 2.23 19.14
C GLN A 1 9.25 2.07 19.93
N ASN A 2 9.48 0.92 20.53
CA ASN A 2 10.79 0.58 21.05
C ASN A 2 11.75 0.47 19.86
N GLY A 3 12.70 1.38 19.71
CA GLY A 3 13.62 1.44 18.55
C GLY A 3 14.52 0.20 18.40
N ASN A 4 14.40 -0.78 19.29
CA ASN A 4 15.09 -2.06 19.18
C ASN A 4 14.40 -3.03 18.23
N ILE A 5 13.09 -2.87 17.99
CA ILE A 5 12.29 -3.79 17.19
C ILE A 5 12.11 -3.23 15.79
N ILE A 6 12.57 -3.99 14.80
CA ILE A 6 12.50 -3.64 13.38
C ILE A 6 11.89 -4.84 12.64
N TYR A 7 10.95 -4.57 11.72
CA TYR A 7 10.46 -5.56 10.78
C TYR A 7 10.97 -5.25 9.38
N MET A 8 11.29 -6.29 8.64
CA MET A 8 11.72 -6.22 7.25
C MET A 8 10.86 -7.17 6.41
N GLY A 9 10.15 -6.60 5.44
CA GLY A 9 9.47 -7.37 4.40
C GLY A 9 10.43 -7.75 3.29
N THR A 10 10.31 -8.98 2.81
CA THR A 10 11.13 -9.46 1.69
C THR A 10 10.26 -9.87 0.51
N ARG A 11 10.86 -9.93 -0.67
CA ARG A 11 10.16 -10.36 -1.88
C ARG A 11 9.76 -11.82 -1.86
N LEU A 12 10.63 -12.71 -1.38
CA LEU A 12 10.45 -14.17 -1.49
C LEU A 12 10.53 -14.92 -0.15
N HIS A 13 11.09 -14.30 0.88
CA HIS A 13 11.42 -14.99 2.13
C HIS A 13 10.53 -14.58 3.31
N GLY A 14 9.40 -13.92 3.04
CA GLY A 14 8.42 -13.55 4.05
C GLY A 14 8.84 -12.38 4.94
N LEU A 15 8.30 -12.34 6.15
CA LEU A 15 8.50 -11.29 7.14
C LEU A 15 9.65 -11.66 8.08
N TRP A 16 10.54 -10.71 8.36
CA TRP A 16 11.65 -10.86 9.29
C TRP A 16 11.56 -9.84 10.40
N ARG A 17 12.03 -10.20 11.58
CA ARG A 17 12.05 -9.35 12.77
C ARG A 17 13.44 -9.32 13.37
N SER A 18 13.91 -8.13 13.74
CA SER A 18 15.01 -7.89 14.65
C SER A 18 14.48 -7.37 15.99
N THR A 19 15.09 -7.75 17.09
CA THR A 19 14.82 -7.23 18.43
C THR A 19 16.02 -6.50 19.05
N ASP A 20 17.09 -6.35 18.28
CA ASP A 20 18.39 -5.81 18.70
C ASP A 20 18.92 -4.71 17.77
N LYS A 21 18.03 -3.87 17.23
CA LYS A 21 18.35 -2.75 16.32
C LYS A 21 18.95 -3.20 14.97
N GLY A 22 18.56 -4.37 14.48
CA GLY A 22 19.01 -4.89 13.20
C GLY A 22 20.35 -5.65 13.24
N ARG A 23 20.91 -5.95 14.43
CA ARG A 23 22.15 -6.72 14.56
C ARG A 23 21.95 -8.19 14.21
N SER A 24 20.79 -8.74 14.60
CA SER A 24 20.37 -10.08 14.20
C SER A 24 18.94 -10.08 13.69
N TRP A 25 18.60 -11.08 12.88
CA TRP A 25 17.30 -11.20 12.25
C TRP A 25 16.79 -12.63 12.34
N ALA A 26 15.51 -12.77 12.68
CA ALA A 26 14.80 -14.03 12.65
C ALA A 26 13.56 -13.92 11.76
N ARG A 27 13.23 -14.98 11.03
CA ARG A 27 11.99 -15.06 10.28
C ARG A 27 10.81 -15.11 11.24
N VAL A 28 9.76 -14.35 10.96
CA VAL A 28 8.49 -14.41 11.71
C VAL A 28 7.74 -15.65 11.23
N ALA A 29 7.92 -16.77 11.94
CA ALA A 29 7.34 -18.06 11.56
C ALA A 29 5.80 -18.08 11.62
N SER A 30 5.22 -17.24 12.48
CA SER A 30 3.76 -17.06 12.61
C SER A 30 3.12 -16.31 11.44
N PHE A 31 3.91 -15.50 10.67
CA PHE A 31 3.38 -14.80 9.52
C PHE A 31 3.06 -15.78 8.39
N PRO A 32 1.88 -15.66 7.74
CA PRO A 32 1.49 -16.56 6.65
C PRO A 32 2.56 -16.65 5.57
N ASN A 33 2.82 -17.87 5.10
CA ASN A 33 3.78 -18.06 4.01
C ASN A 33 3.15 -17.64 2.67
N VAL A 34 3.21 -16.35 2.39
CA VAL A 34 2.64 -15.74 1.19
C VAL A 34 3.57 -15.84 -0.02
N SER A 35 4.85 -16.20 0.20
CA SER A 35 5.86 -16.28 -0.87
C SER A 35 5.88 -17.63 -1.61
N GLU A 36 5.48 -18.72 -0.96
CA GLU A 36 5.53 -20.07 -1.54
C GLU A 36 4.31 -20.39 -2.42
N LYS A 37 3.18 -19.72 -2.18
CA LYS A 37 1.93 -19.90 -2.95
C LYS A 37 1.66 -18.68 -3.82
N LEU A 38 2.61 -18.33 -4.67
CA LEU A 38 2.36 -17.32 -5.70
C LEU A 38 1.22 -17.82 -6.59
N ASN A 39 0.17 -17.00 -6.74
CA ASN A 39 -0.89 -17.28 -7.69
C ASN A 39 -0.28 -17.49 -9.08
N PRO A 40 -0.66 -18.53 -9.85
CA PRO A 40 -0.20 -18.75 -11.21
C PRO A 40 -0.33 -17.52 -12.11
N VAL A 41 -1.33 -16.68 -11.87
CA VAL A 41 -1.51 -15.37 -12.56
C VAL A 41 -0.33 -14.42 -12.27
N ASP A 42 0.28 -14.48 -11.09
CA ASP A 42 1.45 -13.67 -10.76
C ASP A 42 2.73 -14.12 -11.50
N ARG A 43 2.72 -15.30 -12.10
CA ARG A 43 3.84 -15.84 -12.87
C ARG A 43 3.81 -15.44 -14.35
N ALA A 44 2.64 -15.08 -14.87
CA ALA A 44 2.43 -14.92 -16.31
C ALA A 44 3.01 -13.62 -16.88
N ALA A 45 3.09 -12.56 -16.11
CA ALA A 45 3.60 -11.27 -16.55
C ALA A 45 5.07 -11.09 -16.16
N TRP A 46 6.00 -11.14 -17.11
CA TRP A 46 7.41 -10.78 -16.96
C TRP A 46 8.21 -11.61 -15.93
N GLY A 47 7.90 -12.89 -15.79
CA GLY A 47 8.54 -13.74 -14.78
C GLY A 47 8.19 -13.27 -13.36
N ASN A 48 7.02 -12.73 -13.17
CA ASN A 48 6.57 -12.05 -11.99
C ASN A 48 6.38 -13.01 -10.83
N ARG A 49 7.35 -13.02 -9.94
CA ARG A 49 7.37 -13.82 -8.71
C ARG A 49 6.76 -13.07 -7.53
N GLY A 50 5.80 -12.15 -7.80
CA GLY A 50 5.24 -11.26 -6.81
C GLY A 50 6.25 -10.24 -6.26
N SER A 51 5.74 -9.14 -5.74
CA SER A 51 6.60 -8.10 -5.12
C SER A 51 6.86 -8.39 -3.64
N GLY A 52 6.25 -9.46 -3.09
CA GLY A 52 6.39 -9.82 -1.69
C GLY A 52 5.70 -8.84 -0.75
N ILE A 53 6.29 -8.63 0.42
CA ILE A 53 5.79 -7.69 1.42
C ILE A 53 6.19 -6.27 1.00
N VAL A 54 5.20 -5.40 0.81
CA VAL A 54 5.43 -4.01 0.35
C VAL A 54 5.52 -3.01 1.49
N CYS A 55 4.76 -3.23 2.58
CA CYS A 55 4.77 -2.31 3.71
C CYS A 55 4.51 -3.03 5.03
N VAL A 56 5.09 -2.48 6.09
CA VAL A 56 4.76 -2.79 7.49
C VAL A 56 4.43 -1.47 8.18
N ALA A 57 3.29 -1.40 8.86
CA ALA A 57 2.86 -0.23 9.62
C ALA A 57 2.53 -0.63 11.05
N TYR A 58 2.83 0.26 11.99
CA TYR A 58 2.59 0.07 13.43
C TYR A 58 1.55 1.08 13.90
N ASP A 59 0.58 0.64 14.68
CA ASP A 59 -0.35 1.57 15.31
C ASP A 59 0.36 2.34 16.43
N ALA A 60 0.87 3.51 16.09
CA ALA A 60 1.58 4.37 17.02
C ALA A 60 0.71 4.87 18.17
N GLN A 61 -0.61 4.82 18.05
CA GLN A 61 -1.58 5.18 19.08
C GLN A 61 -2.10 3.97 19.87
N GLY A 62 -1.75 2.76 19.42
CA GLY A 62 -2.15 1.51 20.08
C GLY A 62 -1.31 1.19 21.33
N THR A 63 -1.66 0.08 21.98
CA THR A 63 -0.94 -0.44 23.15
C THR A 63 0.50 -0.77 22.82
N ARG A 64 1.41 -0.40 23.71
CA ARG A 64 2.86 -0.65 23.61
C ARG A 64 3.44 -1.11 24.94
N ASP A 65 4.42 -2.02 24.86
CA ASP A 65 5.27 -2.44 25.97
C ASP A 65 6.69 -2.75 25.47
N GLU A 66 7.50 -3.50 26.24
CA GLU A 66 8.85 -3.91 25.87
C GLU A 66 8.87 -4.77 24.60
N ARG A 67 7.79 -5.47 24.24
CA ARG A 67 7.63 -6.25 23.01
C ARG A 67 7.38 -5.39 21.78
N GLY A 68 7.20 -4.08 21.96
CA GLY A 68 6.94 -3.13 20.89
C GLY A 68 5.49 -2.66 20.82
N THR A 69 4.97 -2.48 19.61
CA THR A 69 3.58 -2.07 19.34
C THR A 69 2.71 -3.30 19.15
N ARG A 70 1.57 -3.37 19.84
CA ARG A 70 0.66 -4.51 19.78
C ARG A 70 0.07 -4.71 18.40
N ASP A 71 -0.45 -3.65 17.82
CA ASP A 71 -1.18 -3.71 16.55
C ASP A 71 -0.24 -3.39 15.38
N ILE A 72 -0.02 -4.38 14.51
CA ILE A 72 0.92 -4.31 13.38
C ILE A 72 0.19 -4.73 12.12
N TYR A 73 0.30 -3.94 11.07
CA TYR A 73 -0.28 -4.23 9.76
C TYR A 73 0.81 -4.54 8.74
N VAL A 74 0.58 -5.55 7.90
CA VAL A 74 1.51 -5.96 6.84
C VAL A 74 0.76 -6.08 5.53
N ALA A 75 1.16 -5.29 4.53
CA ALA A 75 0.64 -5.35 3.18
C ALA A 75 1.55 -6.20 2.29
N VAL A 76 0.93 -7.10 1.52
CA VAL A 76 1.61 -8.05 0.63
C VAL A 76 1.10 -7.85 -0.79
N SER A 77 1.99 -7.78 -1.78
CA SER A 77 1.64 -7.60 -3.19
C SER A 77 1.02 -8.88 -3.77
N LEU A 78 -0.19 -9.19 -3.34
CA LEU A 78 -1.01 -10.32 -3.81
C LEU A 78 -2.32 -9.80 -4.40
N MET A 79 -2.86 -10.52 -5.37
CA MET A 79 -4.13 -10.24 -6.04
C MET A 79 -4.99 -11.52 -6.09
N GLY A 80 -6.32 -11.37 -5.98
CA GLY A 80 -7.25 -12.49 -5.98
C GLY A 80 -7.31 -13.26 -4.65
N ARG A 81 -6.66 -12.75 -3.62
CA ARG A 81 -6.60 -13.34 -2.28
C ARG A 81 -6.24 -12.29 -1.24
N GLU A 82 -6.18 -12.68 0.03
CA GLU A 82 -5.82 -11.80 1.13
C GLU A 82 -4.43 -11.20 0.92
N ASN A 83 -4.34 -9.88 1.07
CA ASN A 83 -3.16 -9.10 0.80
C ASN A 83 -2.83 -8.05 1.88
N LEU A 84 -3.68 -7.94 2.91
CA LEU A 84 -3.44 -7.15 4.12
C LEU A 84 -3.68 -8.02 5.35
N PHE A 85 -2.71 -8.08 6.23
CA PHE A 85 -2.73 -8.86 7.46
C PHE A 85 -2.53 -7.96 8.66
N VAL A 86 -3.11 -8.35 9.80
CA VAL A 86 -2.96 -7.67 11.08
C VAL A 86 -2.57 -8.64 12.17
N SER A 87 -1.68 -8.21 13.04
CA SER A 87 -1.43 -8.79 14.36
C SER A 87 -1.99 -7.87 15.42
N HIS A 88 -2.61 -8.44 16.45
CA HIS A 88 -3.08 -7.74 17.64
C HIS A 88 -2.34 -8.19 18.91
N ASP A 89 -1.21 -8.87 18.75
CA ASP A 89 -0.45 -9.53 19.81
C ASP A 89 1.08 -9.41 19.63
N TYR A 90 1.54 -8.24 19.15
CA TYR A 90 2.96 -7.94 18.97
C TYR A 90 3.66 -8.78 17.89
N GLY A 91 2.91 -9.34 16.95
CA GLY A 91 3.41 -10.19 15.87
C GLY A 91 3.50 -11.67 16.22
N GLU A 92 2.86 -12.11 17.31
CA GLU A 92 2.81 -13.52 17.70
C GLU A 92 1.84 -14.32 16.80
N SER A 93 0.73 -13.72 16.41
CA SER A 93 -0.20 -14.28 15.44
C SER A 93 -0.67 -13.24 14.41
N TRP A 94 -1.18 -13.71 13.28
CA TRP A 94 -1.60 -12.88 12.15
C TRP A 94 -2.90 -13.37 11.56
N GLN A 95 -3.78 -12.44 11.22
CA GLN A 95 -5.04 -12.72 10.54
C GLN A 95 -5.26 -11.75 9.38
N PRO A 96 -5.98 -12.15 8.32
CA PRO A 96 -6.33 -11.25 7.23
C PRO A 96 -7.29 -10.17 7.72
N VAL A 97 -7.14 -8.95 7.22
CA VAL A 97 -8.09 -7.87 7.46
C VAL A 97 -9.34 -8.11 6.62
N GLY A 98 -10.51 -8.16 7.27
CA GLY A 98 -11.78 -8.44 6.58
C GLY A 98 -12.18 -7.37 5.58
N GLY A 99 -12.84 -7.78 4.47
CA GLY A 99 -13.42 -6.86 3.48
C GLY A 99 -12.40 -6.10 2.61
N GLN A 100 -11.14 -6.50 2.63
CA GLN A 100 -10.07 -5.86 1.86
C GLN A 100 -10.28 -5.98 0.34
N PRO A 101 -9.79 -5.02 -0.48
CA PRO A 101 -9.95 -5.04 -1.93
C PRO A 101 -8.99 -6.03 -2.60
N MET A 102 -9.34 -7.34 -2.57
CA MET A 102 -8.51 -8.43 -3.09
C MET A 102 -8.36 -8.47 -4.61
N GLN A 103 -9.22 -7.74 -5.37
CA GLN A 103 -9.11 -7.62 -6.84
C GLN A 103 -7.86 -6.86 -7.29
N TYR A 104 -7.18 -6.18 -6.37
CA TYR A 104 -5.95 -5.45 -6.60
C TYR A 104 -4.88 -5.90 -5.61
N ARG A 105 -3.63 -5.51 -5.87
CA ARG A 105 -2.50 -5.69 -4.96
C ARG A 105 -2.09 -4.36 -4.34
N PRO A 106 -1.79 -4.30 -3.05
CA PRO A 106 -1.23 -3.11 -2.42
C PRO A 106 0.09 -2.72 -3.08
N THR A 107 0.28 -1.44 -3.31
CA THR A 107 1.52 -0.85 -3.80
C THR A 107 2.23 -0.02 -2.74
N HIS A 108 1.44 0.63 -1.86
CA HIS A 108 1.96 1.38 -0.72
C HIS A 108 0.91 1.48 0.40
N MET A 109 1.36 1.75 1.63
CA MET A 109 0.48 1.87 2.81
C MET A 109 1.04 2.88 3.80
N VAL A 110 0.16 3.71 4.37
CA VAL A 110 0.45 4.61 5.49
C VAL A 110 -0.62 4.45 6.55
N LEU A 111 -0.23 4.30 7.82
CA LEU A 111 -1.13 4.38 8.97
C LEU A 111 -1.06 5.79 9.57
N THR A 112 -2.20 6.45 9.63
CA THR A 112 -2.33 7.80 10.17
C THR A 112 -2.48 7.80 11.69
N GLY A 113 -2.18 8.92 12.34
CA GLY A 113 -2.31 9.05 13.80
C GLY A 113 -3.76 8.96 14.32
N ASP A 114 -4.76 9.13 13.46
CA ASP A 114 -6.18 8.96 13.82
C ASP A 114 -6.71 7.53 13.54
N GLY A 115 -5.83 6.58 13.20
CA GLY A 115 -6.17 5.17 13.04
C GLY A 115 -6.77 4.84 11.66
N GLN A 116 -6.40 5.59 10.62
CA GLN A 116 -6.76 5.24 9.25
C GLN A 116 -5.56 4.62 8.54
N LEU A 117 -5.68 3.41 8.01
CA LEU A 117 -4.78 2.90 6.99
C LEU A 117 -5.20 3.47 5.64
N VAL A 118 -4.27 4.12 4.97
CA VAL A 118 -4.46 4.58 3.59
C VAL A 118 -3.56 3.74 2.70
N LEU A 119 -4.15 3.07 1.72
CA LEU A 119 -3.46 2.16 0.82
C LEU A 119 -3.69 2.57 -0.63
N THR A 120 -2.63 2.50 -1.42
CA THR A 120 -2.71 2.52 -2.87
C THR A 120 -2.65 1.11 -3.42
N TYR A 121 -3.31 0.90 -4.55
CA TYR A 121 -3.48 -0.39 -5.19
C TYR A 121 -3.27 -0.30 -6.71
N GLY A 122 -2.81 -1.41 -7.28
CA GLY A 122 -2.73 -1.63 -8.72
C GLY A 122 -3.02 -3.09 -9.08
N ASP A 123 -3.30 -3.36 -10.35
CA ASP A 123 -3.49 -4.71 -10.88
C ASP A 123 -2.17 -5.39 -11.28
N THR A 124 -1.07 -4.62 -11.31
CA THR A 124 0.29 -5.13 -11.47
C THR A 124 1.20 -4.61 -10.36
N PRO A 125 2.38 -5.21 -10.11
CA PRO A 125 3.29 -4.71 -9.09
C PRO A 125 3.99 -3.38 -9.48
N GLY A 126 3.72 -2.85 -10.68
CA GLY A 126 4.31 -1.62 -11.21
C GLY A 126 5.79 -1.74 -11.61
N PRO A 127 6.41 -0.65 -12.09
CA PRO A 127 5.82 0.67 -12.34
C PRO A 127 5.08 0.80 -13.66
N SER A 128 5.24 -0.14 -14.59
CA SER A 128 4.64 -0.08 -15.93
C SER A 128 3.48 -1.05 -16.07
N GLN A 129 2.60 -0.76 -17.04
CA GLN A 129 1.47 -1.62 -17.42
C GLN A 129 0.39 -1.79 -16.35
N MET A 130 0.25 -0.86 -15.41
CA MET A 130 -0.93 -0.83 -14.56
C MET A 130 -2.16 -0.45 -15.39
N GLY A 131 -3.13 -1.34 -15.41
CA GLY A 131 -4.39 -1.17 -16.13
C GLY A 131 -5.56 -0.80 -15.24
N ASP A 132 -5.41 -0.98 -13.91
CA ASP A 132 -6.45 -0.67 -12.95
C ASP A 132 -5.87 -0.51 -11.53
N GLY A 133 -6.64 0.13 -10.63
CA GLY A 133 -6.24 0.32 -9.25
C GLY A 133 -7.08 1.39 -8.54
N GLY A 134 -6.64 1.77 -7.34
CA GLY A 134 -7.33 2.81 -6.59
C GLY A 134 -6.62 3.17 -5.30
N VAL A 135 -7.29 4.01 -4.51
CA VAL A 135 -6.86 4.42 -3.18
C VAL A 135 -7.98 4.10 -2.20
N TRP A 136 -7.68 3.30 -1.18
CA TRP A 136 -8.65 2.95 -0.13
C TRP A 136 -8.18 3.39 1.23
N LYS A 137 -9.16 3.67 2.06
CA LYS A 137 -9.02 3.96 3.46
C LYS A 137 -9.68 2.86 4.29
N TYR A 138 -8.97 2.34 5.28
CA TYR A 138 -9.49 1.40 6.26
C TYR A 138 -9.45 2.04 7.66
N ASP A 139 -10.60 2.19 8.28
CA ASP A 139 -10.72 2.64 9.67
C ASP A 139 -10.42 1.44 10.60
N THR A 140 -9.27 1.45 11.25
CA THR A 140 -8.81 0.33 12.08
C THR A 140 -9.68 0.08 13.31
N ARG A 141 -10.43 1.08 13.76
CA ARG A 141 -11.30 1.00 14.94
C ARG A 141 -12.69 0.49 14.59
N LYS A 142 -13.18 0.83 13.38
CA LYS A 142 -14.53 0.47 12.91
C LYS A 142 -14.55 -0.73 11.99
N GLY A 143 -13.40 -1.18 11.51
CA GLY A 143 -13.30 -2.26 10.53
C GLY A 143 -13.91 -1.89 9.17
N LYS A 144 -13.92 -0.61 8.80
CA LYS A 144 -14.65 -0.13 7.61
C LYS A 144 -13.71 0.33 6.50
N TRP A 145 -13.91 -0.22 5.32
CA TRP A 145 -13.28 0.24 4.09
C TRP A 145 -14.05 1.36 3.40
N THR A 146 -13.32 2.30 2.81
CA THR A 146 -13.87 3.39 2.00
C THR A 146 -12.95 3.60 0.80
N ASP A 147 -13.50 3.52 -0.40
CA ASP A 147 -12.79 3.93 -1.62
C ASP A 147 -12.72 5.46 -1.66
N ILE A 148 -11.50 5.98 -1.76
CA ILE A 148 -11.21 7.41 -1.86
C ILE A 148 -10.42 7.75 -3.12
N SER A 149 -10.47 6.91 -4.14
CA SER A 149 -9.70 7.07 -5.38
C SER A 149 -9.94 8.45 -6.02
N PRO A 150 -8.88 9.17 -6.44
CA PRO A 150 -8.99 10.47 -7.10
C PRO A 150 -9.79 10.45 -8.39
N VAL A 151 -9.63 9.39 -9.19
CA VAL A 151 -10.36 9.19 -10.44
C VAL A 151 -11.21 7.95 -10.31
N ARG A 152 -12.51 8.11 -10.58
CA ARG A 152 -13.50 7.03 -10.58
C ARG A 152 -14.28 7.07 -11.87
N LEU A 153 -14.40 5.94 -12.51
CA LEU A 153 -15.20 5.81 -13.72
C LEU A 153 -16.59 5.26 -13.39
N PRO A 154 -17.64 5.73 -14.10
CA PRO A 154 -18.97 5.18 -13.98
C PRO A 154 -18.99 3.69 -14.32
N GLY A 155 -19.89 2.93 -13.65
CA GLY A 155 -20.13 1.52 -13.99
C GLY A 155 -19.01 0.53 -13.64
N GLY A 156 -17.97 0.96 -12.90
CA GLY A 156 -16.85 0.07 -12.53
C GLY A 156 -15.90 -0.26 -13.69
N GLU A 157 -15.86 0.60 -14.71
CA GLU A 157 -14.90 0.48 -15.80
C GLU A 157 -13.46 0.58 -15.26
N LYS A 158 -12.56 -0.17 -15.87
CA LYS A 158 -11.14 -0.10 -15.54
C LYS A 158 -10.59 1.27 -15.87
N ALA A 159 -9.90 1.89 -14.93
CA ALA A 159 -9.34 3.22 -15.08
C ALA A 159 -8.23 3.29 -16.15
N GLY A 160 -7.65 2.15 -16.51
CA GLY A 160 -6.52 2.08 -17.44
C GLY A 160 -5.18 2.48 -16.80
N PHE A 161 -5.15 2.72 -15.50
CA PHE A 161 -3.97 3.06 -14.70
C PHE A 161 -4.17 2.65 -13.24
N GLY A 162 -3.09 2.66 -12.45
CA GLY A 162 -3.15 2.38 -11.02
C GLY A 162 -2.45 3.46 -10.19
N TYR A 163 -2.30 3.19 -8.90
CA TYR A 163 -1.70 4.14 -7.95
C TYR A 163 -0.41 3.56 -7.36
N ALA A 164 0.64 4.39 -7.31
CA ALA A 164 1.96 4.00 -6.87
C ALA A 164 2.14 4.15 -5.37
N ALA A 165 1.86 5.35 -4.85
CA ALA A 165 2.13 5.70 -3.47
C ALA A 165 1.13 6.72 -2.93
N VAL A 166 1.04 6.77 -1.61
CA VAL A 166 0.31 7.81 -0.88
C VAL A 166 1.22 8.38 0.22
N SER A 167 1.13 9.68 0.41
CA SER A 167 1.70 10.39 1.56
C SER A 167 0.61 11.10 2.34
N VAL A 168 0.78 11.15 3.65
CA VAL A 168 -0.18 11.76 4.58
C VAL A 168 0.56 12.80 5.40
N ASP A 169 -0.01 13.99 5.55
CA ASP A 169 0.51 14.99 6.48
C ASP A 169 0.33 14.49 7.92
N SER A 170 1.44 14.33 8.63
CA SER A 170 1.44 13.84 10.01
C SER A 170 0.70 14.74 11.01
N ARG A 171 0.53 16.03 10.67
CA ARG A 171 -0.18 17.02 11.50
C ARG A 171 -1.66 17.11 11.16
N ASN A 172 -2.02 16.74 9.92
CA ASN A 172 -3.41 16.77 9.46
C ASN A 172 -3.71 15.57 8.56
N PRO A 173 -4.25 14.46 9.10
CA PRO A 173 -4.50 13.25 8.34
C PRO A 173 -5.56 13.38 7.25
N LYS A 174 -6.21 14.54 7.12
CA LYS A 174 -7.07 14.86 5.97
C LYS A 174 -6.31 15.35 4.75
N HIS A 175 -5.04 15.73 4.92
CA HIS A 175 -4.17 16.14 3.82
C HIS A 175 -3.41 14.93 3.29
N LEU A 176 -3.71 14.54 2.06
CA LEU A 176 -3.11 13.41 1.39
C LEU A 176 -2.60 13.81 0.00
N ILE A 177 -1.56 13.13 -0.45
CA ILE A 177 -1.11 13.16 -1.84
C ILE A 177 -1.02 11.70 -2.31
N ALA A 178 -1.61 11.39 -3.47
CA ALA A 178 -1.52 10.10 -4.12
C ALA A 178 -0.93 10.25 -5.52
N SER A 179 0.03 9.40 -5.86
CA SER A 179 0.65 9.36 -7.20
C SER A 179 0.12 8.19 -8.01
N THR A 180 0.10 8.36 -9.34
CA THR A 180 -0.38 7.35 -10.28
C THR A 180 0.77 6.61 -10.95
N HIS A 181 0.41 5.49 -11.60
CA HIS A 181 1.22 4.78 -12.58
C HIS A 181 0.38 4.49 -13.83
N SER A 182 0.96 4.74 -15.00
CA SER A 182 0.36 4.47 -16.30
C SER A 182 -0.86 5.36 -16.66
N LEU A 183 -1.00 6.53 -16.02
CA LEU A 183 -2.07 7.49 -16.32
C LEU A 183 -1.81 8.24 -17.63
N GLY A 184 -0.54 8.46 -17.99
CA GLY A 184 -0.16 9.24 -19.17
C GLY A 184 -0.87 8.80 -20.45
N GLY A 185 -1.41 9.76 -21.19
CA GLY A 185 -2.22 9.53 -22.39
C GLY A 185 -3.68 9.13 -22.16
N LYS A 186 -4.14 9.08 -20.90
CA LYS A 186 -5.49 8.65 -20.52
C LYS A 186 -6.23 9.77 -19.79
N HIS A 187 -7.57 9.78 -19.90
CA HIS A 187 -8.45 10.72 -19.21
C HIS A 187 -8.05 12.20 -19.34
N GLY A 188 -7.39 12.58 -20.46
CA GLY A 188 -6.92 13.94 -20.69
C GLY A 188 -5.60 14.30 -20.00
N TYR A 189 -4.95 13.34 -19.31
CA TYR A 189 -3.63 13.55 -18.73
C TYR A 189 -2.53 13.18 -19.73
N LYS A 190 -1.48 14.01 -19.81
CA LYS A 190 -0.32 13.75 -20.68
C LYS A 190 0.73 12.85 -20.05
N SER A 191 0.81 12.86 -18.71
CA SER A 191 1.78 12.09 -17.91
C SER A 191 1.10 11.50 -16.68
N ASP A 192 1.85 10.72 -15.89
CA ASP A 192 1.44 10.37 -14.55
C ASP A 192 1.28 11.63 -13.69
N GLU A 193 0.39 11.57 -12.71
CA GLU A 193 -0.05 12.73 -11.94
C GLU A 193 0.10 12.46 -10.44
N MET A 194 0.21 13.53 -9.67
CA MET A 194 -0.05 13.54 -8.24
C MET A 194 -1.36 14.26 -7.94
N PHE A 195 -2.20 13.63 -7.17
CA PHE A 195 -3.46 14.20 -6.71
C PHE A 195 -3.34 14.60 -5.24
N ARG A 196 -3.86 15.77 -4.89
CA ARG A 196 -3.92 16.26 -3.51
C ARG A 196 -5.37 16.38 -3.05
N THR A 197 -5.62 15.92 -1.82
CA THR A 197 -6.85 16.20 -1.06
C THR A 197 -6.53 16.95 0.24
N THR A 198 -7.49 17.73 0.71
CA THR A 198 -7.44 18.41 2.02
C THR A 198 -8.64 18.05 2.89
N ASP A 199 -9.49 17.13 2.44
CA ASP A 199 -10.74 16.71 3.08
C ASP A 199 -10.82 15.20 3.35
N GLY A 200 -9.67 14.53 3.35
CA GLY A 200 -9.55 13.10 3.65
C GLY A 200 -10.00 12.19 2.50
N GLY A 201 -9.87 12.66 1.27
CA GLY A 201 -10.17 11.89 0.06
C GLY A 201 -11.63 12.02 -0.42
N LYS A 202 -12.39 12.99 0.08
CA LYS A 202 -13.74 13.27 -0.44
C LYS A 202 -13.67 13.97 -1.78
N SER A 203 -12.70 14.86 -1.96
CA SER A 203 -12.38 15.51 -3.22
C SER A 203 -10.87 15.56 -3.45
N TRP A 204 -10.47 15.59 -4.73
CA TRP A 204 -9.06 15.62 -5.12
C TRP A 204 -8.82 16.64 -6.22
N LYS A 205 -7.61 17.21 -6.23
CA LYS A 205 -7.15 18.13 -7.28
C LYS A 205 -5.79 17.64 -7.80
N PRO A 206 -5.58 17.61 -9.13
CA PRO A 206 -4.26 17.34 -9.70
C PRO A 206 -3.28 18.45 -9.31
N ILE A 207 -2.02 18.10 -9.08
CA ILE A 207 -0.98 19.04 -8.67
C ILE A 207 -0.29 19.65 -9.90
N PHE A 208 0.08 18.82 -10.88
CA PHE A 208 0.89 19.27 -12.01
C PHE A 208 0.08 19.90 -13.15
N LYS A 209 -1.24 19.70 -13.18
CA LYS A 209 -2.11 20.07 -14.29
C LYS A 209 -1.71 19.36 -15.59
N THR A 210 -2.67 19.14 -16.48
CA THR A 210 -2.44 18.55 -17.79
C THR A 210 -1.49 19.43 -18.63
N GLY A 211 -0.22 19.07 -18.75
CA GLY A 211 0.68 19.86 -19.58
C GLY A 211 2.17 19.79 -19.27
N TYR A 212 2.57 19.13 -18.18
CA TYR A 212 4.01 18.91 -17.96
C TYR A 212 4.48 17.79 -18.90
N GLU A 213 5.18 18.15 -19.96
CA GLU A 213 5.96 17.24 -20.80
C GLU A 213 7.41 17.31 -20.31
N TYR A 214 7.94 16.20 -19.81
CA TYR A 214 9.36 16.09 -19.57
C TYR A 214 10.06 15.93 -20.92
N ASP A 215 10.84 16.92 -21.31
CA ASP A 215 11.66 16.89 -22.52
C ASP A 215 12.95 16.12 -22.24
N TYR A 216 12.96 14.84 -22.54
CA TYR A 216 14.14 13.98 -22.34
C TYR A 216 15.36 14.44 -23.15
N SER A 217 15.20 15.28 -24.17
CA SER A 217 16.33 15.84 -24.93
C SER A 217 17.13 16.88 -24.11
N LYS A 218 16.54 17.38 -23.02
CA LYS A 218 17.13 18.37 -22.09
C LYS A 218 17.55 17.74 -20.74
N ALA A 219 17.49 16.42 -20.63
CA ALA A 219 18.03 15.74 -19.47
C ALA A 219 19.56 15.95 -19.41
N PRO A 220 20.15 16.26 -18.22
CA PRO A 220 21.58 16.42 -18.07
C PRO A 220 22.35 15.12 -18.32
#